data_a2fb0d2ea9be85e93091e33bed6aea2c
#
_entry.id   a2fb0d2ea9be85e93091e33bed6aea2c
#
_cell.length_a   1.000
_cell.length_b   1.000
_cell.length_c   1.000
_cell.angle_alpha   90.00
_cell.angle_beta   90.00
_cell.angle_gamma   90.00
#
_symmetry.space_group_name_H-M   'P 1'
#
loop_
_entity.id
_entity.type
_entity.pdbx_description
1 polymer ?
#
loop_
_entity_poly.entity_id
_entity_poly.type
_entity_poly.pdbx_seq_one_letter_code
_entity_poly.pdbx_strand_id
1 'polypeptide(L)'
;MIVIAQPNATEEQIQRIVTRVREFGLEAQISRGASRVIIGVIGPEALLREKAIAAMRGVEAIVPVLKPYKLAARDSRGASSVAIGDVRLGEHEDVVLICGPCSVESKEQILSIATIVKESGARILRGGAFKPRTSPYSFQGLREEGLRFLAEARAKTGLPVVTEVMDPRDLPMIEKYADCLQVGTRNMHNFSLLKEVGRSRLPVLLKRGFSATIYDLIMSAEYILNEGNPNVVLCERGIRTFDNAARYTLDLSAVPILKSKTHLPVIADPTHALGLREFVPQMSLAAVAAGADALMIEVHDSPEQAKSDGNQALTPEIFAELIPRLRAVAAAIGREM
;
A
#
# COMPACT_ATOMS: atom_id res chain seq x y z
N MET A 1 18.41 -9.89 -19.00
CA MET A 1 19.39 -9.95 -17.90
C MET A 1 20.79 -9.67 -18.46
N ILE A 2 21.61 -8.94 -17.74
CA ILE A 2 23.03 -8.69 -18.11
C ILE A 2 23.90 -9.30 -17.02
N VAL A 3 24.83 -10.15 -17.41
CA VAL A 3 25.86 -10.68 -16.53
C VAL A 3 27.13 -9.88 -16.74
N ILE A 4 27.68 -9.30 -15.67
CA ILE A 4 28.95 -8.57 -15.69
C ILE A 4 30.02 -9.52 -15.19
N ALA A 5 31.03 -9.78 -16.04
CA ALA A 5 32.16 -10.60 -15.67
C ALA A 5 33.16 -9.80 -14.80
N GLN A 6 33.86 -10.50 -13.90
CA GLN A 6 34.96 -9.92 -13.13
C GLN A 6 36.05 -9.39 -14.07
N PRO A 7 36.77 -8.31 -13.70
CA PRO A 7 37.82 -7.73 -14.57
C PRO A 7 38.93 -8.71 -14.97
N ASN A 8 39.16 -9.71 -14.09
CA ASN A 8 40.17 -10.75 -14.27
C ASN A 8 39.57 -12.10 -14.68
N ALA A 9 38.31 -12.14 -15.12
CA ALA A 9 37.67 -13.36 -15.56
C ALA A 9 38.41 -13.94 -16.79
N THR A 10 38.77 -15.22 -16.70
CA THR A 10 39.41 -15.91 -17.81
C THR A 10 38.42 -16.20 -18.94
N GLU A 11 38.95 -16.38 -20.17
CA GLU A 11 38.09 -16.76 -21.30
C GLU A 11 37.30 -18.07 -21.01
N GLU A 12 37.95 -19.00 -20.35
CA GLU A 12 37.32 -20.26 -19.95
C GLU A 12 36.13 -20.03 -19.02
N GLN A 13 36.23 -19.11 -18.04
CA GLN A 13 35.13 -18.75 -17.16
C GLN A 13 33.99 -18.09 -17.92
N ILE A 14 34.30 -17.19 -18.85
CA ILE A 14 33.30 -16.53 -19.71
C ILE A 14 32.55 -17.58 -20.55
N GLN A 15 33.25 -18.53 -21.15
CA GLN A 15 32.64 -19.57 -21.96
C GLN A 15 31.79 -20.53 -21.12
N ARG A 16 32.19 -20.84 -19.90
CA ARG A 16 31.36 -21.63 -18.96
C ARG A 16 30.04 -20.91 -18.62
N ILE A 17 30.08 -19.59 -18.40
CA ILE A 17 28.86 -18.80 -18.15
C ILE A 17 27.94 -18.86 -19.38
N VAL A 18 28.48 -18.64 -20.57
CA VAL A 18 27.74 -18.70 -21.83
C VAL A 18 27.10 -20.09 -22.05
N THR A 19 27.87 -21.15 -21.84
CA THR A 19 27.39 -22.53 -21.94
C THR A 19 26.24 -22.77 -20.97
N ARG A 20 26.38 -22.31 -19.70
CA ARG A 20 25.36 -22.47 -18.68
C ARG A 20 24.06 -21.72 -19.01
N VAL A 21 24.18 -20.50 -19.57
CA VAL A 21 23.02 -19.73 -20.06
C VAL A 21 22.27 -20.52 -21.16
N ARG A 22 23.02 -21.10 -22.11
CA ARG A 22 22.43 -21.88 -23.20
C ARG A 22 21.79 -23.19 -22.74
N GLU A 23 22.35 -23.84 -21.71
CA GLU A 23 21.74 -25.02 -21.06
C GLU A 23 20.36 -24.73 -20.44
N PHE A 24 20.13 -23.49 -20.05
CA PHE A 24 18.80 -23.03 -19.60
C PHE A 24 17.84 -22.70 -20.75
N GLY A 25 18.22 -22.92 -22.01
CA GLY A 25 17.39 -22.61 -23.18
C GLY A 25 17.37 -21.12 -23.53
N LEU A 26 18.37 -20.36 -23.07
CA LEU A 26 18.49 -18.92 -23.30
C LEU A 26 19.63 -18.61 -24.30
N GLU A 27 19.55 -17.48 -24.99
CA GLU A 27 20.65 -16.98 -25.82
C GLU A 27 21.63 -16.14 -25.00
N ALA A 28 22.90 -16.20 -25.34
CA ALA A 28 23.95 -15.43 -24.71
C ALA A 28 24.72 -14.63 -25.79
N GLN A 29 24.76 -13.29 -25.62
CA GLN A 29 25.53 -12.37 -26.44
C GLN A 29 26.67 -11.79 -25.63
N ILE A 30 27.90 -12.00 -26.08
CA ILE A 30 29.10 -11.48 -25.42
C ILE A 30 29.41 -10.09 -26.00
N SER A 31 29.54 -9.08 -25.15
CA SER A 31 30.07 -7.77 -25.48
C SER A 31 31.38 -7.53 -24.73
N ARG A 32 32.45 -7.21 -25.44
CA ARG A 32 33.77 -6.98 -24.88
C ARG A 32 34.07 -5.48 -24.88
N GLY A 33 34.06 -4.88 -23.72
CA GLY A 33 34.52 -3.51 -23.53
C GLY A 33 36.00 -3.43 -23.19
N ALA A 34 36.56 -2.22 -23.17
CA ALA A 34 37.98 -2.01 -22.87
C ALA A 34 38.39 -2.48 -21.46
N SER A 35 37.47 -2.47 -20.46
CA SER A 35 37.76 -2.83 -19.06
C SER A 35 36.94 -4.01 -18.54
N ARG A 36 35.88 -4.42 -19.23
CA ARG A 36 34.95 -5.46 -18.75
C ARG A 36 34.29 -6.23 -19.88
N VAL A 37 33.95 -7.47 -19.60
CA VAL A 37 33.11 -8.29 -20.48
C VAL A 37 31.72 -8.34 -19.92
N ILE A 38 30.72 -8.15 -20.76
CA ILE A 38 29.31 -8.21 -20.46
C ILE A 38 28.68 -9.33 -21.29
N ILE A 39 27.83 -10.16 -20.66
CA ILE A 39 27.07 -11.20 -21.34
C ILE A 39 25.59 -10.83 -21.25
N GLY A 40 25.01 -10.42 -22.39
CA GLY A 40 23.57 -10.23 -22.52
C GLY A 40 22.87 -11.58 -22.59
N VAL A 41 21.92 -11.82 -21.70
CA VAL A 41 21.10 -13.04 -21.67
C VAL A 41 19.72 -12.71 -22.22
N ILE A 42 19.33 -13.36 -23.32
CA ILE A 42 18.11 -13.11 -24.07
C ILE A 42 17.25 -14.37 -24.07
N GLY A 43 15.96 -14.24 -23.84
CA GLY A 43 14.98 -15.32 -23.89
C GLY A 43 13.87 -15.17 -22.85
N PRO A 44 12.98 -16.17 -22.74
CA PRO A 44 11.86 -16.14 -21.81
C PRO A 44 12.30 -16.01 -20.35
N GLU A 45 11.69 -15.08 -19.62
CA GLU A 45 12.04 -14.77 -18.22
C GLU A 45 11.85 -15.98 -17.28
N ALA A 46 10.86 -16.83 -17.58
CA ALA A 46 10.60 -18.05 -16.80
C ALA A 46 11.78 -19.04 -16.79
N LEU A 47 12.68 -18.94 -17.78
CA LEU A 47 13.88 -19.78 -17.87
C LEU A 47 15.09 -19.16 -17.16
N LEU A 48 15.01 -17.90 -16.73
CA LEU A 48 16.10 -17.22 -16.02
C LEU A 48 16.40 -17.91 -14.68
N ARG A 49 17.69 -18.18 -14.45
CA ARG A 49 18.22 -18.81 -13.24
C ARG A 49 19.30 -17.91 -12.62
N GLU A 50 18.91 -16.67 -12.24
CA GLU A 50 19.84 -15.64 -11.77
C GLU A 50 20.77 -16.13 -10.66
N LYS A 51 20.23 -16.79 -9.63
CA LYS A 51 21.02 -17.31 -8.49
C LYS A 51 22.07 -18.33 -8.93
N ALA A 52 21.72 -19.18 -9.90
CA ALA A 52 22.63 -20.20 -10.40
C ALA A 52 23.77 -19.58 -11.22
N ILE A 53 23.49 -18.53 -12.00
CA ILE A 53 24.50 -17.81 -12.78
C ILE A 53 25.34 -16.92 -11.86
N ALA A 54 24.73 -16.22 -10.89
CA ALA A 54 25.44 -15.37 -9.94
C ALA A 54 26.48 -16.14 -9.10
N ALA A 55 26.23 -17.41 -8.83
CA ALA A 55 27.14 -18.27 -8.06
C ALA A 55 28.35 -18.78 -8.89
N MET A 56 28.40 -18.52 -10.20
CA MET A 56 29.47 -19.00 -11.04
C MET A 56 30.77 -18.19 -10.87
N ARG A 57 31.90 -18.86 -10.87
CA ARG A 57 33.21 -18.19 -10.87
C ARG A 57 33.38 -17.31 -12.09
N GLY A 58 33.88 -16.08 -11.91
CA GLY A 58 34.05 -15.10 -12.98
C GLY A 58 32.88 -14.16 -13.15
N VAL A 59 31.76 -14.35 -12.42
CA VAL A 59 30.65 -13.38 -12.36
C VAL A 59 30.93 -12.37 -11.24
N GLU A 60 30.87 -11.08 -11.58
CA GLU A 60 30.94 -9.97 -10.63
C GLU A 60 29.55 -9.56 -10.15
N ALA A 61 28.63 -9.37 -11.12
CA ALA A 61 27.27 -8.93 -10.84
C ALA A 61 26.30 -9.40 -11.91
N ILE A 62 25.03 -9.47 -11.55
CA ILE A 62 23.92 -9.63 -12.48
C ILE A 62 23.03 -8.39 -12.39
N VAL A 63 22.74 -7.79 -13.57
CA VAL A 63 21.85 -6.65 -13.69
C VAL A 63 20.58 -7.10 -14.43
N PRO A 64 19.43 -7.14 -13.76
CA PRO A 64 18.17 -7.40 -14.43
C PRO A 64 17.88 -6.25 -15.41
N VAL A 65 17.52 -6.56 -16.64
CA VAL A 65 17.14 -5.55 -17.66
C VAL A 65 15.66 -5.18 -17.50
N LEU A 66 14.85 -6.11 -17.03
CA LEU A 66 13.43 -5.90 -16.79
C LEU A 66 13.18 -5.62 -15.31
N LYS A 67 12.25 -4.73 -15.02
CA LYS A 67 11.77 -4.54 -13.66
C LYS A 67 11.12 -5.84 -13.18
N PRO A 68 11.32 -6.25 -11.93
CA PRO A 68 10.73 -7.48 -11.39
C PRO A 68 9.22 -7.39 -11.21
N TYR A 69 8.63 -6.19 -11.27
CA TYR A 69 7.19 -5.92 -11.34
C TYR A 69 6.87 -5.29 -12.71
N LYS A 70 5.77 -5.71 -13.32
CA LYS A 70 5.36 -5.34 -14.68
C LYS A 70 3.99 -4.67 -14.70
N LEU A 71 3.04 -5.26 -13.98
CA LEU A 71 1.67 -4.76 -13.93
C LEU A 71 1.59 -3.48 -13.11
N ALA A 72 2.30 -3.41 -11.98
CA ALA A 72 2.38 -2.22 -11.14
C ALA A 72 3.27 -1.11 -11.70
N ALA A 73 4.14 -1.39 -12.70
CA ALA A 73 5.10 -0.42 -13.20
C ALA A 73 4.42 0.78 -13.87
N ARG A 74 4.92 1.98 -13.57
CA ARG A 74 4.41 3.22 -14.16
C ARG A 74 4.64 3.28 -15.67
N ASP A 75 5.84 2.97 -16.13
CA ASP A 75 6.29 3.00 -17.54
C ASP A 75 5.53 4.03 -18.40
N SER A 76 5.03 3.63 -19.59
CA SER A 76 4.26 4.49 -20.49
C SER A 76 2.75 4.58 -20.18
N ARG A 77 2.27 3.88 -19.16
CA ARG A 77 0.82 3.82 -18.82
C ARG A 77 0.28 5.09 -18.17
N GLY A 78 1.15 5.96 -17.65
CA GLY A 78 0.73 7.11 -16.85
C GLY A 78 0.23 6.70 -15.46
N ALA A 79 -0.46 7.61 -14.77
CA ALA A 79 -1.07 7.36 -13.47
C ALA A 79 -2.45 6.74 -13.64
N SER A 80 -2.80 5.78 -12.78
CA SER A 80 -4.15 5.22 -12.72
C SER A 80 -5.03 5.97 -11.74
N SER A 81 -6.34 5.88 -11.97
CA SER A 81 -7.37 6.31 -11.04
C SER A 81 -8.19 5.10 -10.60
N VAL A 82 -8.39 4.93 -9.30
CA VAL A 82 -9.15 3.84 -8.68
C VAL A 82 -10.44 4.39 -8.08
N ALA A 83 -11.58 3.81 -8.43
CA ALA A 83 -12.87 4.20 -7.89
C ALA A 83 -13.24 3.34 -6.67
N ILE A 84 -13.69 4.00 -5.59
CA ILE A 84 -14.30 3.40 -4.41
C ILE A 84 -15.70 3.98 -4.28
N GLY A 85 -16.72 3.23 -4.65
CA GLY A 85 -18.04 3.80 -4.87
C GLY A 85 -18.00 4.86 -5.98
N ASP A 86 -18.49 6.05 -5.68
CA ASP A 86 -18.48 7.24 -6.56
C ASP A 86 -17.21 8.10 -6.42
N VAL A 87 -16.31 7.76 -5.48
CA VAL A 87 -15.09 8.53 -5.19
C VAL A 87 -13.91 7.97 -5.95
N ARG A 88 -13.15 8.83 -6.63
CA ARG A 88 -11.95 8.47 -7.38
C ARG A 88 -10.69 8.89 -6.62
N LEU A 89 -9.68 8.02 -6.64
CA LEU A 89 -8.36 8.20 -6.04
C LEU A 89 -7.31 8.16 -7.14
N GLY A 90 -6.42 9.14 -7.21
CA GLY A 90 -5.36 9.17 -8.21
C GLY A 90 -4.61 10.49 -8.26
N GLU A 91 -3.54 10.53 -9.03
CA GLU A 91 -2.62 11.66 -9.13
C GLU A 91 -3.29 12.94 -9.68
N HIS A 92 -4.30 12.76 -10.54
CA HIS A 92 -5.01 13.86 -11.20
C HIS A 92 -6.43 14.08 -10.63
N GLU A 93 -6.75 13.39 -9.56
CA GLU A 93 -8.02 13.53 -8.84
C GLU A 93 -7.83 14.44 -7.62
N ASP A 94 -8.93 14.88 -6.99
CA ASP A 94 -8.89 15.60 -5.72
C ASP A 94 -8.21 14.77 -4.61
N VAL A 95 -7.63 15.45 -3.63
CA VAL A 95 -7.11 14.77 -2.43
C VAL A 95 -8.27 14.30 -1.58
N VAL A 96 -8.37 12.99 -1.32
CA VAL A 96 -9.50 12.38 -0.63
C VAL A 96 -9.22 12.13 0.84
N LEU A 97 -10.23 12.35 1.70
CA LEU A 97 -10.19 11.97 3.11
C LEU A 97 -10.95 10.64 3.32
N ILE A 98 -10.23 9.64 3.87
CA ILE A 98 -10.73 8.34 4.28
C ILE A 98 -10.76 8.33 5.80
N CYS A 99 -11.92 8.57 6.43
CA CYS A 99 -12.00 8.84 7.85
C CYS A 99 -13.01 7.94 8.56
N GLY A 100 -12.82 7.76 9.86
CA GLY A 100 -13.69 6.96 10.71
C GLY A 100 -12.94 6.32 11.88
N PRO A 101 -13.61 5.53 12.73
CA PRO A 101 -13.00 4.97 13.93
C PRO A 101 -12.00 3.84 13.59
N CYS A 102 -11.08 3.56 14.50
CA CYS A 102 -10.20 2.39 14.42
C CYS A 102 -11.01 1.10 14.28
N SER A 103 -11.95 0.88 15.19
CA SER A 103 -12.87 -0.25 15.19
C SER A 103 -14.32 0.20 15.25
N VAL A 104 -15.21 -0.61 14.68
CA VAL A 104 -16.65 -0.51 14.91
C VAL A 104 -16.95 -1.15 16.25
N GLU A 105 -17.48 -0.38 17.20
CA GLU A 105 -17.67 -0.78 18.59
C GLU A 105 -19.13 -0.89 18.99
N SER A 106 -19.99 -0.09 18.35
CA SER A 106 -21.45 -0.15 18.42
C SER A 106 -22.07 0.51 17.18
N LYS A 107 -23.37 0.33 17.02
CA LYS A 107 -24.15 1.00 15.97
C LYS A 107 -24.17 2.51 16.16
N GLU A 108 -24.40 2.96 17.37
CA GLU A 108 -24.48 4.38 17.75
C GLU A 108 -23.17 5.08 17.45
N GLN A 109 -22.02 4.48 17.84
CA GLN A 109 -20.70 5.02 17.61
C GLN A 109 -20.44 5.22 16.09
N ILE A 110 -20.64 4.19 15.27
CA ILE A 110 -20.30 4.29 13.84
C ILE A 110 -21.24 5.26 13.11
N LEU A 111 -22.52 5.30 13.45
CA LEU A 111 -23.47 6.23 12.85
C LEU A 111 -23.18 7.70 13.25
N SER A 112 -22.76 7.95 14.49
CA SER A 112 -22.31 9.26 14.99
C SER A 112 -21.07 9.70 14.22
N ILE A 113 -20.02 8.90 14.25
CA ILE A 113 -18.73 9.22 13.60
C ILE A 113 -18.89 9.39 12.09
N ALA A 114 -19.65 8.52 11.41
CA ALA A 114 -19.89 8.63 9.96
C ALA A 114 -20.57 9.97 9.60
N THR A 115 -21.50 10.44 10.42
CA THR A 115 -22.14 11.74 10.23
C THR A 115 -21.12 12.88 10.39
N ILE A 116 -20.36 12.87 11.50
CA ILE A 116 -19.35 13.88 11.81
C ILE A 116 -18.30 14.01 10.69
N VAL A 117 -17.73 12.85 10.25
CA VAL A 117 -16.69 12.88 9.22
C VAL A 117 -17.25 13.30 7.85
N LYS A 118 -18.50 12.93 7.53
CA LYS A 118 -19.18 13.38 6.30
C LYS A 118 -19.35 14.91 6.27
N GLU A 119 -19.89 15.48 7.34
CA GLU A 119 -20.10 16.93 7.47
C GLU A 119 -18.79 17.71 7.45
N SER A 120 -17.71 17.11 7.94
CA SER A 120 -16.36 17.69 7.90
C SER A 120 -15.66 17.55 6.54
N GLY A 121 -16.23 16.82 5.56
CA GLY A 121 -15.70 16.72 4.21
C GLY A 121 -14.98 15.41 3.88
N ALA A 122 -15.07 14.38 4.74
CA ALA A 122 -14.62 13.04 4.34
C ALA A 122 -15.48 12.49 3.20
N ARG A 123 -14.83 11.79 2.28
CA ARG A 123 -15.46 11.20 1.09
C ARG A 123 -15.62 9.68 1.22
N ILE A 124 -14.87 9.04 2.11
CA ILE A 124 -14.88 7.59 2.32
C ILE A 124 -14.88 7.33 3.83
N LEU A 125 -15.75 6.40 4.27
CA LEU A 125 -15.80 5.93 5.64
C LEU A 125 -14.85 4.72 5.82
N ARG A 126 -13.98 4.77 6.83
CA ARG A 126 -13.23 3.59 7.26
C ARG A 126 -13.73 3.09 8.63
N GLY A 127 -13.68 1.80 8.83
CA GLY A 127 -13.97 1.18 10.14
C GLY A 127 -13.59 -0.29 10.13
N GLY A 128 -12.89 -0.75 11.19
CA GLY A 128 -12.50 -2.16 11.32
C GLY A 128 -13.61 -2.97 11.98
N ALA A 129 -14.27 -3.87 11.24
CA ALA A 129 -15.20 -4.86 11.79
C ALA A 129 -14.45 -6.07 12.36
N PHE A 130 -13.26 -6.35 11.84
CA PHE A 130 -12.30 -7.33 12.32
C PHE A 130 -11.02 -6.62 12.79
N LYS A 131 -10.42 -7.06 13.90
CA LYS A 131 -9.26 -6.40 14.48
C LYS A 131 -8.12 -7.38 14.71
N PRO A 132 -6.97 -7.22 13.99
CA PRO A 132 -5.78 -8.01 14.25
C PRO A 132 -5.13 -7.53 15.55
N ARG A 133 -5.18 -8.36 16.60
CA ARG A 133 -4.64 -8.01 17.92
C ARG A 133 -3.46 -8.91 18.27
N THR A 134 -2.46 -8.32 18.95
CA THR A 134 -1.31 -9.08 19.47
C THR A 134 -1.74 -9.98 20.62
N SER A 135 -2.68 -9.51 21.45
CA SER A 135 -3.25 -10.31 22.54
C SER A 135 -4.61 -10.90 22.14
N PRO A 136 -4.86 -12.21 22.36
CA PRO A 136 -6.14 -12.83 22.09
C PRO A 136 -7.25 -12.36 23.02
N TYR A 137 -6.91 -11.72 24.13
CA TYR A 137 -7.86 -11.18 25.12
C TYR A 137 -8.36 -9.78 24.78
N SER A 138 -7.73 -9.10 23.81
CA SER A 138 -8.16 -7.79 23.35
C SER A 138 -9.41 -7.88 22.48
N PHE A 139 -10.14 -6.77 22.36
CA PHE A 139 -11.32 -6.68 21.49
C PHE A 139 -10.98 -7.07 20.04
N GLN A 140 -11.66 -8.10 19.51
CA GLN A 140 -11.40 -8.69 18.20
C GLN A 140 -12.26 -8.08 17.07
N GLY A 141 -13.13 -7.13 17.38
CA GLY A 141 -14.13 -6.57 16.46
C GLY A 141 -15.48 -7.27 16.56
N LEU A 142 -16.51 -6.66 16.00
CA LEU A 142 -17.89 -7.17 15.98
C LEU A 142 -18.16 -8.12 14.79
N ARG A 143 -17.18 -8.35 13.93
CA ARG A 143 -17.30 -9.24 12.77
C ARG A 143 -18.47 -8.84 11.85
N GLU A 144 -19.34 -9.78 11.48
CA GLU A 144 -20.48 -9.52 10.59
C GLU A 144 -21.44 -8.45 11.13
N GLU A 145 -21.66 -8.40 12.44
CA GLU A 145 -22.48 -7.34 13.05
C GLU A 145 -21.87 -5.95 12.77
N GLY A 146 -20.56 -5.80 12.94
CA GLY A 146 -19.85 -4.56 12.62
C GLY A 146 -19.92 -4.20 11.14
N LEU A 147 -19.92 -5.19 10.24
CA LEU A 147 -20.12 -4.97 8.80
C LEU A 147 -21.53 -4.45 8.50
N ARG A 148 -22.56 -4.97 9.17
CA ARG A 148 -23.93 -4.49 9.03
C ARG A 148 -24.06 -3.03 9.50
N PHE A 149 -23.42 -2.68 10.61
CA PHE A 149 -23.42 -1.30 11.10
C PHE A 149 -22.69 -0.35 10.12
N LEU A 150 -21.61 -0.77 9.49
CA LEU A 150 -20.96 -0.02 8.42
C LEU A 150 -21.88 0.20 7.21
N ALA A 151 -22.61 -0.84 6.79
CA ALA A 151 -23.56 -0.72 5.70
C ALA A 151 -24.73 0.22 6.03
N GLU A 152 -25.21 0.23 7.27
CA GLU A 152 -26.21 1.20 7.73
C GLU A 152 -25.64 2.64 7.74
N ALA A 153 -24.40 2.82 8.17
CA ALA A 153 -23.73 4.11 8.13
C ALA A 153 -23.56 4.60 6.68
N ARG A 154 -23.20 3.71 5.75
CA ARG A 154 -23.18 4.00 4.31
C ARG A 154 -24.54 4.44 3.81
N ALA A 155 -25.61 3.70 4.13
CA ALA A 155 -26.98 4.04 3.70
C ALA A 155 -27.43 5.41 4.22
N LYS A 156 -27.02 5.78 5.44
CA LYS A 156 -27.36 7.07 6.06
C LYS A 156 -26.57 8.24 5.48
N THR A 157 -25.28 8.06 5.22
CA THR A 157 -24.36 9.17 4.87
C THR A 157 -23.99 9.24 3.39
N GLY A 158 -24.19 8.15 2.65
CA GLY A 158 -23.72 7.99 1.27
C GLY A 158 -22.20 7.77 1.16
N LEU A 159 -21.45 7.64 2.27
CA LEU A 159 -20.02 7.40 2.25
C LEU A 159 -19.74 5.94 1.87
N PRO A 160 -18.97 5.65 0.79
CA PRO A 160 -18.49 4.29 0.54
C PRO A 160 -17.58 3.81 1.69
N VAL A 161 -17.57 2.50 1.92
CA VAL A 161 -16.96 1.86 3.09
C VAL A 161 -15.67 1.13 2.74
N VAL A 162 -14.59 1.42 3.47
CA VAL A 162 -13.34 0.66 3.51
C VAL A 162 -13.26 -0.12 4.82
N THR A 163 -13.09 -1.44 4.74
CA THR A 163 -12.91 -2.29 5.94
C THR A 163 -11.83 -3.35 5.72
N GLU A 164 -11.20 -3.80 6.82
CA GLU A 164 -10.09 -4.74 6.74
C GLU A 164 -10.57 -6.18 6.55
N VAL A 165 -9.94 -6.90 5.63
CA VAL A 165 -10.02 -8.34 5.46
C VAL A 165 -8.73 -8.96 6.02
N MET A 166 -8.87 -9.95 6.93
CA MET A 166 -7.74 -10.62 7.56
C MET A 166 -7.58 -12.07 7.11
N ASP A 167 -8.68 -12.73 6.82
CA ASP A 167 -8.74 -14.13 6.44
C ASP A 167 -9.45 -14.27 5.08
N PRO A 168 -8.89 -15.01 4.12
CA PRO A 168 -9.55 -15.26 2.83
C PRO A 168 -10.96 -15.84 2.96
N ARG A 169 -11.23 -16.61 4.02
CA ARG A 169 -12.53 -17.24 4.27
C ARG A 169 -13.64 -16.23 4.58
N ASP A 170 -13.28 -15.06 5.11
CA ASP A 170 -14.23 -14.00 5.43
C ASP A 170 -14.56 -13.10 4.22
N LEU A 171 -13.78 -13.21 3.13
CA LEU A 171 -13.91 -12.34 1.95
C LEU A 171 -15.32 -12.33 1.37
N PRO A 172 -16.01 -13.48 1.11
CA PRO A 172 -17.35 -13.47 0.53
C PRO A 172 -18.42 -12.80 1.41
N MET A 173 -18.20 -12.76 2.73
CA MET A 173 -19.06 -12.05 3.66
C MET A 173 -18.76 -10.55 3.61
N ILE A 174 -17.49 -10.15 3.67
CA ILE A 174 -17.07 -8.75 3.67
C ILE A 174 -17.52 -8.03 2.39
N GLU A 175 -17.42 -8.67 1.23
CA GLU A 175 -17.83 -8.13 -0.07
C GLU A 175 -19.31 -7.71 -0.16
N LYS A 176 -20.16 -8.27 0.69
CA LYS A 176 -21.60 -7.89 0.73
C LYS A 176 -21.82 -6.50 1.35
N TYR A 177 -20.87 -6.03 2.15
CA TYR A 177 -21.04 -4.84 2.99
C TYR A 177 -20.04 -3.72 2.68
N ALA A 178 -18.88 -4.06 2.12
CA ALA A 178 -17.80 -3.12 1.84
C ALA A 178 -17.81 -2.64 0.38
N ASP A 179 -17.20 -1.48 0.13
CA ASP A 179 -16.93 -0.93 -1.20
C ASP A 179 -15.43 -0.97 -1.55
N CYS A 180 -14.57 -1.22 -0.55
CA CYS A 180 -13.14 -1.42 -0.72
C CYS A 180 -12.60 -2.34 0.37
N LEU A 181 -11.72 -3.25 -0.02
CA LEU A 181 -11.05 -4.20 0.86
C LEU A 181 -9.73 -3.61 1.34
N GLN A 182 -9.51 -3.53 2.65
CA GLN A 182 -8.19 -3.17 3.18
C GLN A 182 -7.40 -4.43 3.54
N VAL A 183 -6.20 -4.56 2.97
CA VAL A 183 -5.19 -5.52 3.44
C VAL A 183 -4.30 -4.79 4.45
N GLY A 184 -4.40 -5.20 5.71
CA GLY A 184 -3.66 -4.59 6.80
C GLY A 184 -2.17 -4.89 6.75
N THR A 185 -1.38 -4.06 7.43
CA THR A 185 0.09 -4.11 7.49
C THR A 185 0.65 -5.50 7.84
N ARG A 186 -0.01 -6.24 8.74
CA ARG A 186 0.41 -7.58 9.15
C ARG A 186 0.23 -8.63 8.04
N ASN A 187 -0.67 -8.36 7.11
CA ASN A 187 -1.05 -9.25 6.01
C ASN A 187 -0.46 -8.84 4.66
N MET A 188 0.43 -7.83 4.60
CA MET A 188 1.04 -7.42 3.33
C MET A 188 1.78 -8.56 2.61
N HIS A 189 2.35 -9.50 3.37
CA HIS A 189 3.04 -10.69 2.82
C HIS A 189 2.20 -11.98 2.92
N ASN A 190 0.90 -11.87 3.23
CA ASN A 190 0.00 -13.01 3.20
C ASN A 190 -0.43 -13.28 1.75
N PHE A 191 0.44 -13.97 0.99
CA PHE A 191 0.23 -14.18 -0.45
C PHE A 191 -1.05 -14.95 -0.77
N SER A 192 -1.52 -15.81 0.13
CA SER A 192 -2.83 -16.46 -0.03
C SER A 192 -3.97 -15.45 0.01
N LEU A 193 -3.95 -14.51 0.97
CA LEU A 193 -4.91 -13.43 1.05
C LEU A 193 -4.79 -12.49 -0.15
N LEU A 194 -3.56 -12.12 -0.57
CA LEU A 194 -3.35 -11.23 -1.72
C LEU A 194 -3.95 -11.80 -3.00
N LYS A 195 -3.82 -13.11 -3.22
CA LYS A 195 -4.43 -13.78 -4.37
C LYS A 195 -5.96 -13.74 -4.32
N GLU A 196 -6.56 -14.01 -3.16
CA GLU A 196 -8.02 -13.99 -3.04
C GLU A 196 -8.60 -12.59 -3.23
N VAL A 197 -8.03 -11.54 -2.61
CA VAL A 197 -8.48 -10.16 -2.84
C VAL A 197 -8.17 -9.70 -4.29
N GLY A 198 -7.16 -10.30 -4.93
CA GLY A 198 -6.86 -10.09 -6.34
C GLY A 198 -7.91 -10.66 -7.31
N ARG A 199 -8.72 -11.63 -6.88
CA ARG A 199 -9.86 -12.18 -7.64
C ARG A 199 -11.16 -11.42 -7.38
N SER A 200 -11.17 -10.58 -6.35
CA SER A 200 -12.31 -9.72 -6.03
C SER A 200 -12.52 -8.66 -7.10
N ARG A 201 -13.77 -8.20 -7.24
CA ARG A 201 -14.11 -7.03 -8.07
C ARG A 201 -13.97 -5.71 -7.30
N LEU A 202 -13.88 -5.77 -5.98
CA LEU A 202 -13.72 -4.58 -5.15
C LEU A 202 -12.28 -4.06 -5.21
N PRO A 203 -12.07 -2.74 -5.17
CA PRO A 203 -10.74 -2.18 -5.03
C PRO A 203 -10.05 -2.62 -3.73
N VAL A 204 -8.73 -2.70 -3.76
CA VAL A 204 -7.91 -3.14 -2.64
C VAL A 204 -6.98 -2.02 -2.18
N LEU A 205 -7.10 -1.63 -0.92
CA LEU A 205 -6.18 -0.74 -0.23
C LEU A 205 -5.13 -1.58 0.50
N LEU A 206 -3.89 -1.55 -0.01
CA LEU A 206 -2.78 -2.35 0.50
C LEU A 206 -1.87 -1.50 1.38
N LYS A 207 -1.83 -1.79 2.68
CA LYS A 207 -0.97 -1.10 3.66
C LYS A 207 0.44 -1.70 3.71
N ARG A 208 1.45 -0.82 3.69
CA ARG A 208 2.87 -1.19 3.80
C ARG A 208 3.15 -1.97 5.10
N GLY A 209 3.94 -3.03 4.99
CA GLY A 209 4.41 -3.83 6.13
C GLY A 209 5.37 -3.05 7.03
N PHE A 210 5.43 -3.43 8.32
CA PHE A 210 6.23 -2.70 9.33
C PHE A 210 7.72 -2.58 9.02
N SER A 211 8.30 -3.56 8.32
CA SER A 211 9.72 -3.59 7.94
C SER A 211 9.87 -3.84 6.44
N ALA A 212 8.84 -3.50 5.67
CA ALA A 212 8.80 -3.69 4.24
C ALA A 212 9.48 -2.53 3.50
N THR A 213 10.29 -2.86 2.52
CA THR A 213 10.82 -1.88 1.58
C THR A 213 9.72 -1.40 0.64
N ILE A 214 9.97 -0.30 -0.09
CA ILE A 214 9.10 0.14 -1.19
C ILE A 214 8.95 -0.97 -2.25
N TYR A 215 10.03 -1.70 -2.52
CA TYR A 215 10.02 -2.83 -3.43
C TYR A 215 9.06 -3.94 -2.98
N ASP A 216 9.09 -4.32 -1.70
CA ASP A 216 8.20 -5.36 -1.16
C ASP A 216 6.73 -4.97 -1.28
N LEU A 217 6.41 -3.68 -1.06
CA LEU A 217 5.05 -3.16 -1.22
C LEU A 217 4.57 -3.26 -2.68
N ILE A 218 5.42 -2.87 -3.64
CA ILE A 218 5.10 -2.96 -5.07
C ILE A 218 4.94 -4.43 -5.48
N MET A 219 5.81 -5.32 -5.02
CA MET A 219 5.71 -6.76 -5.31
C MET A 219 4.44 -7.38 -4.72
N SER A 220 4.01 -6.94 -3.54
CA SER A 220 2.73 -7.38 -2.96
C SER A 220 1.54 -6.87 -3.78
N ALA A 221 1.60 -5.65 -4.30
CA ALA A 221 0.59 -5.14 -5.25
C ALA A 221 0.59 -5.93 -6.56
N GLU A 222 1.77 -6.31 -7.09
CA GLU A 222 1.90 -7.14 -8.29
C GLU A 222 1.16 -8.48 -8.15
N TYR A 223 1.15 -9.11 -6.95
CA TYR A 223 0.37 -10.32 -6.68
C TYR A 223 -1.14 -10.09 -6.88
N ILE A 224 -1.67 -8.97 -6.38
CA ILE A 224 -3.09 -8.62 -6.53
C ILE A 224 -3.43 -8.37 -8.01
N LEU A 225 -2.61 -7.56 -8.68
CA LEU A 225 -2.77 -7.23 -10.09
C LEU A 225 -2.70 -8.48 -10.99
N ASN A 226 -1.82 -9.43 -10.67
CA ASN A 226 -1.63 -10.67 -11.43
C ASN A 226 -2.85 -11.62 -11.36
N GLU A 227 -3.64 -11.55 -10.30
CA GLU A 227 -4.90 -12.30 -10.19
C GLU A 227 -6.07 -11.63 -10.92
N GLY A 228 -5.84 -10.43 -11.51
CA GLY A 228 -6.79 -9.74 -12.41
C GLY A 228 -7.48 -8.51 -11.83
N ASN A 229 -7.20 -8.11 -10.58
CA ASN A 229 -7.75 -6.88 -10.00
C ASN A 229 -6.85 -5.68 -10.27
N PRO A 230 -7.21 -4.75 -11.19
CA PRO A 230 -6.41 -3.57 -11.50
C PRO A 230 -6.57 -2.44 -10.47
N ASN A 231 -7.54 -2.55 -9.56
CA ASN A 231 -7.94 -1.48 -8.65
C ASN A 231 -7.21 -1.58 -7.31
N VAL A 232 -5.92 -1.27 -7.30
CA VAL A 232 -5.07 -1.31 -6.11
C VAL A 232 -4.64 0.10 -5.73
N VAL A 233 -4.75 0.42 -4.43
CA VAL A 233 -4.28 1.66 -3.81
C VAL A 233 -3.19 1.32 -2.80
N LEU A 234 -2.04 1.97 -2.87
CA LEU A 234 -0.93 1.77 -1.94
C LEU A 234 -1.05 2.73 -0.76
N CYS A 235 -0.75 2.25 0.45
CA CYS A 235 -0.82 3.08 1.66
C CYS A 235 0.50 3.04 2.43
N GLU A 236 1.18 4.18 2.49
CA GLU A 236 2.25 4.42 3.44
C GLU A 236 1.65 4.66 4.83
N ARG A 237 2.14 3.95 5.86
CA ARG A 237 1.59 4.00 7.22
C ARG A 237 2.63 3.92 8.33
N GLY A 238 3.88 4.19 7.97
CA GLY A 238 5.03 4.11 8.86
C GLY A 238 5.71 2.74 8.89
N ILE A 239 7.00 2.80 9.11
CA ILE A 239 7.89 1.64 9.21
C ILE A 239 8.62 1.63 10.55
N ARG A 240 9.05 0.46 10.99
CA ARG A 240 9.95 0.32 12.15
C ARG A 240 11.32 0.86 11.80
N THR A 241 11.83 1.70 12.67
CA THR A 241 13.21 2.18 12.65
C THR A 241 13.84 1.97 14.01
N PHE A 242 15.04 2.46 14.21
CA PHE A 242 15.73 2.45 15.51
C PHE A 242 15.15 3.47 16.48
N ASP A 243 14.45 4.51 15.99
CA ASP A 243 13.83 5.55 16.81
C ASP A 243 12.49 5.05 17.38
N ASN A 244 12.19 5.39 18.63
CA ASN A 244 11.01 4.99 19.36
C ASN A 244 10.21 6.17 19.95
N ALA A 245 10.51 7.40 19.56
CA ALA A 245 9.77 8.59 19.96
C ALA A 245 8.32 8.59 19.45
N ALA A 246 8.09 7.98 18.28
CA ALA A 246 6.77 7.68 17.76
C ALA A 246 6.60 6.15 17.62
N ARG A 247 5.37 5.69 17.43
CA ARG A 247 5.09 4.25 17.25
C ARG A 247 5.82 3.67 16.04
N TYR A 248 5.87 4.41 14.93
CA TYR A 248 6.60 4.13 13.70
C TYR A 248 7.05 5.43 13.05
N THR A 249 8.06 5.37 12.22
CA THR A 249 8.49 6.49 11.40
C THR A 249 7.64 6.56 10.13
N LEU A 250 6.86 7.63 9.95
CA LEU A 250 6.14 7.88 8.70
C LEU A 250 7.14 8.26 7.60
N ASP A 251 7.31 7.38 6.62
CA ASP A 251 8.23 7.58 5.50
C ASP A 251 7.53 8.38 4.39
N LEU A 252 7.49 9.70 4.53
CA LEU A 252 6.89 10.57 3.52
C LEU A 252 7.63 10.54 2.19
N SER A 253 8.92 10.20 2.17
CA SER A 253 9.69 10.03 0.94
C SER A 253 9.16 8.87 0.08
N ALA A 254 8.50 7.88 0.71
CA ALA A 254 7.87 6.78 0.00
C ALA A 254 6.78 7.25 -0.98
N VAL A 255 6.07 8.36 -0.69
CA VAL A 255 4.99 8.85 -1.54
C VAL A 255 5.50 9.22 -2.93
N PRO A 256 6.41 10.20 -3.12
CA PRO A 256 6.91 10.55 -4.45
C PRO A 256 7.72 9.40 -5.09
N ILE A 257 8.43 8.58 -4.32
CA ILE A 257 9.17 7.44 -4.85
C ILE A 257 8.22 6.38 -5.41
N LEU A 258 7.14 6.02 -4.70
CA LEU A 258 6.12 5.10 -5.20
C LEU A 258 5.46 5.64 -6.46
N LYS A 259 5.06 6.91 -6.47
CA LYS A 259 4.47 7.58 -7.65
C LYS A 259 5.41 7.60 -8.85
N SER A 260 6.72 7.66 -8.66
CA SER A 260 7.70 7.56 -9.76
C SER A 260 7.86 6.14 -10.31
N LYS A 261 7.61 5.12 -9.49
CA LYS A 261 7.86 3.70 -9.83
C LYS A 261 6.61 2.97 -10.32
N THR A 262 5.44 3.32 -9.77
CA THR A 262 4.15 2.66 -10.06
C THR A 262 3.12 3.64 -10.58
N HIS A 263 2.16 3.13 -11.34
CA HIS A 263 1.00 3.91 -11.81
C HIS A 263 -0.14 3.96 -10.76
N LEU A 264 -0.03 3.21 -9.67
CA LEU A 264 -1.08 3.05 -8.65
C LEU A 264 -1.20 4.30 -7.78
N PRO A 265 -2.41 4.67 -7.33
CA PRO A 265 -2.60 5.72 -6.33
C PRO A 265 -1.87 5.43 -5.02
N VAL A 266 -1.32 6.48 -4.40
CA VAL A 266 -0.56 6.38 -3.15
C VAL A 266 -1.19 7.26 -2.09
N ILE A 267 -1.64 6.67 -0.98
CA ILE A 267 -2.20 7.37 0.17
C ILE A 267 -1.27 7.29 1.39
N ALA A 268 -1.49 8.16 2.35
CA ALA A 268 -0.77 8.14 3.62
C ALA A 268 -1.72 7.96 4.82
N ASP A 269 -1.25 7.23 5.83
CA ASP A 269 -1.93 7.00 7.10
C ASP A 269 -1.05 7.49 8.26
N PRO A 270 -1.08 8.79 8.56
CA PRO A 270 -0.29 9.36 9.65
C PRO A 270 -0.74 8.88 11.03
N THR A 271 -2.01 8.54 11.19
CA THR A 271 -2.58 8.11 12.48
C THR A 271 -1.90 6.83 12.96
N HIS A 272 -1.88 5.78 12.14
CA HIS A 272 -1.26 4.51 12.52
C HIS A 272 0.28 4.57 12.50
N ALA A 273 0.87 5.52 11.78
CA ALA A 273 2.31 5.72 11.81
C ALA A 273 2.75 6.29 13.15
N LEU A 274 2.16 7.38 13.58
CA LEU A 274 2.62 8.10 14.76
C LEU A 274 2.15 7.47 16.07
N GLY A 275 0.88 7.02 16.12
CA GLY A 275 0.26 6.50 17.34
C GLY A 275 0.02 7.58 18.42
N LEU A 276 0.24 8.85 18.09
CA LEU A 276 0.14 10.03 18.95
C LEU A 276 -0.71 11.09 18.25
N ARG A 277 -1.89 11.36 18.81
CA ARG A 277 -2.91 12.30 18.25
C ARG A 277 -2.35 13.68 17.94
N GLU A 278 -1.52 14.21 18.81
CA GLU A 278 -1.00 15.57 18.75
C GLU A 278 -0.20 15.87 17.47
N PHE A 279 0.44 14.85 16.87
CA PHE A 279 1.25 15.00 15.67
C PHE A 279 0.53 14.65 14.38
N VAL A 280 -0.65 14.02 14.45
CA VAL A 280 -1.42 13.62 13.27
C VAL A 280 -1.75 14.80 12.36
N PRO A 281 -2.19 15.98 12.88
CA PRO A 281 -2.49 17.13 12.00
C PRO A 281 -1.28 17.58 11.18
N GLN A 282 -0.12 17.76 11.79
CA GLN A 282 1.09 18.23 11.10
C GLN A 282 1.57 17.24 10.04
N MET A 283 1.54 15.95 10.37
CA MET A 283 1.98 14.92 9.43
C MET A 283 0.95 14.67 8.32
N SER A 284 -0.31 14.96 8.56
CA SER A 284 -1.34 14.98 7.51
C SER A 284 -1.07 16.09 6.48
N LEU A 285 -0.75 17.31 6.93
CA LEU A 285 -0.36 18.42 6.06
C LEU A 285 0.88 18.06 5.23
N ALA A 286 1.90 17.51 5.89
CA ALA A 286 3.14 17.10 5.24
C ALA A 286 2.92 15.97 4.20
N ALA A 287 2.00 15.04 4.47
CA ALA A 287 1.66 13.96 3.54
C ALA A 287 0.96 14.49 2.27
N VAL A 288 0.04 15.46 2.41
CA VAL A 288 -0.55 16.15 1.25
C VAL A 288 0.53 16.89 0.47
N ALA A 289 1.40 17.65 1.13
CA ALA A 289 2.51 18.36 0.48
C ALA A 289 3.48 17.42 -0.24
N ALA A 290 3.67 16.19 0.27
CA ALA A 290 4.46 15.14 -0.39
C ALA A 290 3.76 14.52 -1.62
N GLY A 291 2.51 14.88 -1.88
CA GLY A 291 1.73 14.44 -3.05
C GLY A 291 0.88 13.19 -2.82
N ALA A 292 0.51 12.87 -1.58
CA ALA A 292 -0.42 11.79 -1.29
C ALA A 292 -1.79 12.02 -1.97
N ASP A 293 -2.37 10.97 -2.56
CA ASP A 293 -3.65 11.05 -3.27
C ASP A 293 -4.84 11.00 -2.30
N ALA A 294 -4.63 10.49 -1.11
CA ALA A 294 -5.60 10.55 -0.02
C ALA A 294 -4.91 10.46 1.35
N LEU A 295 -5.63 10.84 2.38
CA LEU A 295 -5.24 10.63 3.77
C LEU A 295 -6.21 9.65 4.44
N MET A 296 -5.66 8.71 5.21
CA MET A 296 -6.43 7.89 6.12
C MET A 296 -6.26 8.39 7.55
N ILE A 297 -7.35 8.85 8.16
CA ILE A 297 -7.32 9.48 9.49
C ILE A 297 -8.34 8.81 10.41
N GLU A 298 -7.91 8.42 11.61
CA GLU A 298 -8.83 7.95 12.64
C GLU A 298 -9.49 9.12 13.36
N VAL A 299 -10.82 9.05 13.44
CA VAL A 299 -11.65 10.00 14.16
C VAL A 299 -12.54 9.21 15.12
N HIS A 300 -12.64 9.66 16.35
CA HIS A 300 -13.51 9.07 17.38
C HIS A 300 -14.17 10.16 18.19
N ASP A 301 -15.46 10.01 18.47
CA ASP A 301 -16.25 10.97 19.25
C ASP A 301 -15.89 10.99 20.75
N SER A 302 -15.39 9.86 21.27
CA SER A 302 -14.94 9.71 22.66
C SER A 302 -13.67 8.84 22.72
N PRO A 303 -12.51 9.37 22.27
CA PRO A 303 -11.29 8.58 22.14
C PRO A 303 -10.79 7.91 23.42
N GLU A 304 -11.11 8.48 24.57
CA GLU A 304 -10.77 7.93 25.89
C GLU A 304 -11.58 6.67 26.25
N GLN A 305 -12.71 6.44 25.58
CA GLN A 305 -13.57 5.26 25.77
C GLN A 305 -13.36 4.20 24.68
N ALA A 306 -12.51 4.52 23.69
CA ALA A 306 -12.27 3.64 22.55
C ALA A 306 -11.71 2.27 22.98
N LYS A 307 -12.27 1.18 22.46
CA LYS A 307 -11.79 -0.19 22.67
C LYS A 307 -10.48 -0.50 21.94
N SER A 308 -10.10 0.37 20.99
CA SER A 308 -8.85 0.25 20.26
C SER A 308 -8.27 1.61 19.87
N ASP A 309 -6.96 1.76 20.04
CA ASP A 309 -6.09 2.84 19.53
C ASP A 309 -6.61 4.29 19.81
N GLY A 310 -7.32 4.52 20.94
CA GLY A 310 -7.90 5.83 21.29
C GLY A 310 -6.87 6.97 21.39
N ASN A 311 -5.62 6.67 21.75
CA ASN A 311 -4.57 7.69 21.90
C ASN A 311 -4.19 8.36 20.58
N GLN A 312 -4.46 7.74 19.44
CA GLN A 312 -4.08 8.25 18.10
C GLN A 312 -5.26 8.86 17.35
N ALA A 313 -6.51 8.57 17.74
CA ALA A 313 -7.69 9.07 17.05
C ALA A 313 -7.90 10.56 17.33
N LEU A 314 -8.21 11.34 16.30
CA LEU A 314 -8.59 12.74 16.44
C LEU A 314 -9.99 12.85 17.06
N THR A 315 -10.20 13.91 17.85
CA THR A 315 -11.56 14.29 18.23
C THR A 315 -12.22 15.02 17.04
N PRO A 316 -13.57 15.12 17.01
CA PRO A 316 -14.29 15.87 15.99
C PRO A 316 -13.79 17.29 15.79
N GLU A 317 -13.47 17.99 16.90
CA GLU A 317 -13.03 19.38 16.91
C GLU A 317 -11.65 19.51 16.22
N ILE A 318 -10.67 18.69 16.63
CA ILE A 318 -9.31 18.69 16.02
C ILE A 318 -9.40 18.35 14.54
N PHE A 319 -10.29 17.39 14.19
CA PHE A 319 -10.49 17.01 12.79
C PHE A 319 -11.09 18.16 11.97
N ALA A 320 -12.12 18.84 12.49
CA ALA A 320 -12.74 19.99 11.83
C ALA A 320 -11.74 21.16 11.62
N GLU A 321 -10.90 21.46 12.62
CA GLU A 321 -9.85 22.47 12.53
C GLU A 321 -8.75 22.12 11.51
N LEU A 322 -8.52 20.85 11.26
CA LEU A 322 -7.52 20.37 10.30
C LEU A 322 -7.95 20.59 8.84
N ILE A 323 -9.25 20.49 8.52
CA ILE A 323 -9.75 20.50 7.14
C ILE A 323 -9.37 21.77 6.36
N PRO A 324 -9.59 23.00 6.84
CA PRO A 324 -9.22 24.20 6.10
C PRO A 324 -7.71 24.29 5.84
N ARG A 325 -6.90 23.78 6.74
CA ARG A 325 -5.45 23.73 6.59
C ARG A 325 -5.02 22.73 5.51
N LEU A 326 -5.65 21.56 5.45
CA LEU A 326 -5.42 20.56 4.39
C LEU A 326 -5.78 21.12 3.03
N ARG A 327 -6.93 21.79 2.90
CA ARG A 327 -7.34 22.46 1.65
C ARG A 327 -6.32 23.50 1.19
N ALA A 328 -5.79 24.30 2.11
CA ALA A 328 -4.77 25.30 1.79
C ALA A 328 -3.48 24.65 1.26
N VAL A 329 -3.04 23.52 1.86
CA VAL A 329 -1.86 22.79 1.38
C VAL A 329 -2.14 22.10 0.04
N ALA A 330 -3.31 21.49 -0.14
CA ALA A 330 -3.70 20.89 -1.42
C ALA A 330 -3.69 21.95 -2.54
N ALA A 331 -4.29 23.12 -2.32
CA ALA A 331 -4.26 24.24 -3.27
C ALA A 331 -2.82 24.71 -3.58
N ALA A 332 -1.94 24.75 -2.57
CA ALA A 332 -0.54 25.15 -2.76
C ALA A 332 0.26 24.20 -3.68
N ILE A 333 -0.13 22.91 -3.77
CA ILE A 333 0.44 21.95 -4.70
C ILE A 333 -0.37 21.75 -5.98
N GLY A 334 -1.36 22.63 -6.24
CA GLY A 334 -2.18 22.61 -7.46
C GLY A 334 -3.25 21.52 -7.48
N ARG A 335 -3.72 21.06 -6.30
CA ARG A 335 -4.79 20.04 -6.19
C ARG A 335 -5.98 20.61 -5.40
N GLU A 336 -7.16 20.05 -5.65
CA GLU A 336 -8.38 20.30 -4.88
C GLU A 336 -8.59 19.21 -3.82
N MET A 337 -9.57 19.46 -2.91
CA MET A 337 -9.90 18.54 -1.84
C MET A 337 -11.37 18.64 -1.43
#